data_7c7b4e2c928dd2ec6e5b9e38c9905437
#
_entry.id   7c7b4e2c928dd2ec6e5b9e38c9905437
#
_cell.length_a   1.000
_cell.length_b   1.000
_cell.length_c   1.000
_cell.angle_alpha   90.00
_cell.angle_beta   90.00
_cell.angle_gamma   90.00
#
_symmetry.space_group_name_H-M   'P 1'
#
loop_
_entity.id
_entity.type
_entity.pdbx_description
1 polymer ?
#
loop_
_entity_poly.entity_id
_entity_poly.type
_entity_poly.pdbx_seq_one_letter_code
_entity_poly.pdbx_strand_id
1 'polypeptide(L)'
;METKKMKKHIAIVLALFTAIFFLAGCGSSEPAEKVYLEESEIDAALSDGDSYKGKYINIAGKVFSIDKDGDTVAMQVWYDVENAEQQFIVYTDKELASGVKEDSFVRVDGKITGTFTGENYFGGEITALMIEAESLEIGGYDDIYAPAESTKEVGETQEQHGVSVTLDRVEYAKGEARVYVSVKNESGATASIYTFNAKAIQDGKQFEHQENYEAGYDNDIGDVLDGASKEGVIRFKGLDPDKGFKLTMEAYSDNWEIELEDFVFEIE
;
A
#
# COMPACT_ATOMS: atom_id res chain seq x y z
N MET A 1 -28.81 -12.14 41.31
CA MET A 1 -27.50 -11.42 41.18
C MET A 1 -27.19 -11.36 39.70
N GLU A 2 -27.58 -10.27 39.05
CA GLU A 2 -27.52 -10.10 37.62
C GLU A 2 -26.14 -9.60 37.19
N THR A 3 -25.47 -10.33 36.28
CA THR A 3 -24.24 -9.87 35.62
C THR A 3 -24.59 -9.10 34.36
N LYS A 4 -24.33 -7.82 34.41
CA LYS A 4 -24.58 -6.80 33.39
C LYS A 4 -23.63 -7.03 32.19
N LYS A 5 -24.15 -7.46 31.05
CA LYS A 5 -23.46 -7.48 29.76
C LYS A 5 -23.25 -6.03 29.30
N MET A 6 -21.99 -5.60 29.26
CA MET A 6 -21.61 -4.34 28.60
C MET A 6 -21.47 -4.58 27.09
N LYS A 7 -22.43 -4.06 26.33
CA LYS A 7 -22.32 -3.92 24.87
C LYS A 7 -21.42 -2.72 24.57
N LYS A 8 -20.29 -2.96 23.91
CA LYS A 8 -19.49 -1.90 23.30
C LYS A 8 -20.19 -1.44 22.02
N HIS A 9 -20.70 -0.22 22.02
CA HIS A 9 -21.18 0.45 20.81
C HIS A 9 -19.99 1.15 20.16
N ILE A 10 -19.69 0.75 18.94
CA ILE A 10 -18.83 1.51 18.03
C ILE A 10 -19.66 2.71 17.58
N ALA A 11 -19.21 3.90 17.93
CA ALA A 11 -19.85 5.15 17.53
C ALA A 11 -19.25 5.58 16.19
N ILE A 12 -20.02 5.42 15.12
CA ILE A 12 -19.76 6.08 13.83
C ILE A 12 -20.07 7.56 14.04
N VAL A 13 -19.06 8.41 14.00
CA VAL A 13 -19.21 9.88 14.03
C VAL A 13 -19.50 10.35 12.61
N LEU A 14 -20.79 10.46 12.31
CA LEU A 14 -21.25 11.17 11.12
C LEU A 14 -21.28 12.66 11.46
N ALA A 15 -20.29 13.43 11.02
CA ALA A 15 -20.26 14.88 11.18
C ALA A 15 -21.20 15.53 10.16
N LEU A 16 -22.42 15.84 10.59
CA LEU A 16 -23.31 16.77 9.88
C LEU A 16 -22.81 18.21 10.12
N PHE A 17 -22.25 18.84 9.11
CA PHE A 17 -22.00 20.28 9.13
C PHE A 17 -23.27 21.05 8.78
N THR A 18 -23.89 21.67 9.77
CA THR A 18 -24.92 22.69 9.59
C THR A 18 -24.23 24.05 9.37
N ALA A 19 -24.39 24.61 8.18
CA ALA A 19 -23.94 25.96 7.86
C ALA A 19 -24.78 26.98 8.64
N ILE A 20 -24.13 27.79 9.47
CA ILE A 20 -24.73 29.01 10.06
C ILE A 20 -24.06 30.22 9.39
N PHE A 21 -24.84 30.93 8.58
CA PHE A 21 -24.46 32.24 8.06
C PHE A 21 -24.52 33.29 9.17
N PHE A 22 -23.41 33.90 9.51
CA PHE A 22 -23.38 35.20 10.17
C PHE A 22 -22.67 36.22 9.30
N LEU A 23 -23.44 37.18 8.78
CA LEU A 23 -22.94 38.41 8.20
C LEU A 23 -22.60 39.39 9.32
N ALA A 24 -21.32 39.69 9.51
CA ALA A 24 -20.88 40.97 10.07
C ALA A 24 -19.42 41.21 9.72
N GLY A 25 -19.15 42.31 9.01
CA GLY A 25 -17.85 42.63 8.45
C GLY A 25 -16.82 43.11 9.46
N CYS A 26 -15.61 42.94 9.09
CA CYS A 26 -14.41 43.78 9.15
C CYS A 26 -13.16 42.90 9.08
N GLY A 27 -12.48 42.98 7.98
CA GLY A 27 -11.03 42.92 7.78
C GLY A 27 -10.16 42.02 8.67
N SER A 28 -10.32 40.71 8.55
CA SER A 28 -9.24 39.72 8.63
C SER A 28 -9.55 38.67 7.57
N SER A 29 -8.68 38.52 6.59
CA SER A 29 -8.79 37.44 5.65
C SER A 29 -8.57 36.14 6.42
N GLU A 30 -9.65 35.47 6.83
CA GLU A 30 -9.54 34.06 7.21
C GLU A 30 -8.90 33.32 6.05
N PRO A 31 -7.95 32.39 6.32
CA PRO A 31 -7.39 31.55 5.25
C PRO A 31 -8.57 30.87 4.54
N ALA A 32 -8.60 30.98 3.20
CA ALA A 32 -9.63 30.31 2.43
C ALA A 32 -9.62 28.81 2.79
N GLU A 33 -10.79 28.25 3.07
CA GLU A 33 -10.95 26.83 3.41
C GLU A 33 -10.37 25.98 2.28
N LYS A 34 -9.47 25.05 2.63
CA LYS A 34 -8.89 24.11 1.66
C LYS A 34 -9.94 23.15 1.17
N VAL A 35 -10.17 23.11 -0.14
CA VAL A 35 -11.07 22.17 -0.79
C VAL A 35 -10.24 21.04 -1.37
N TYR A 36 -10.31 19.88 -0.76
CA TYR A 36 -9.60 18.68 -1.22
C TYR A 36 -10.39 17.96 -2.32
N LEU A 37 -9.63 17.27 -3.20
CA LEU A 37 -10.20 16.30 -4.13
C LEU A 37 -10.73 15.09 -3.36
N GLU A 38 -11.85 14.57 -3.84
CA GLU A 38 -12.30 13.22 -3.48
C GLU A 38 -11.44 12.17 -4.18
N GLU A 39 -11.30 10.97 -3.61
CA GLU A 39 -10.49 9.90 -4.21
C GLU A 39 -10.92 9.56 -5.65
N SER A 40 -12.22 9.58 -5.92
CA SER A 40 -12.80 9.35 -7.27
C SER A 40 -12.46 10.41 -8.31
N GLU A 41 -11.94 11.57 -7.89
CA GLU A 41 -11.55 12.67 -8.78
C GLU A 41 -10.06 12.61 -9.16
N ILE A 42 -9.25 11.78 -8.49
CA ILE A 42 -7.78 11.77 -8.66
C ILE A 42 -7.39 11.40 -10.09
N ASP A 43 -7.94 10.34 -10.68
CA ASP A 43 -7.62 9.93 -12.06
C ASP A 43 -7.96 11.00 -13.08
N ALA A 44 -9.08 11.69 -12.89
CA ALA A 44 -9.46 12.82 -13.75
C ALA A 44 -8.51 14.02 -13.59
N ALA A 45 -8.07 14.30 -12.36
CA ALA A 45 -7.11 15.37 -12.08
C ALA A 45 -5.71 15.07 -12.63
N LEU A 46 -5.26 13.82 -12.57
CA LEU A 46 -3.99 13.38 -13.20
C LEU A 46 -4.00 13.59 -14.72
N SER A 47 -5.16 13.45 -15.35
CA SER A 47 -5.34 13.65 -16.80
C SER A 47 -5.56 15.12 -17.19
N ASP A 48 -6.23 15.91 -16.36
CA ASP A 48 -6.57 17.33 -16.60
C ASP A 48 -6.51 18.13 -15.29
N GLY A 49 -5.31 18.45 -14.85
CA GLY A 49 -5.07 19.24 -13.64
C GLY A 49 -5.59 20.69 -13.72
N ASP A 50 -5.73 21.23 -14.94
CA ASP A 50 -6.21 22.62 -15.11
C ASP A 50 -7.65 22.78 -14.65
N SER A 51 -8.50 21.75 -14.83
CA SER A 51 -9.89 21.73 -14.35
C SER A 51 -9.99 21.68 -12.81
N TYR A 52 -8.92 21.30 -12.13
CA TYR A 52 -8.85 21.19 -10.66
C TYR A 52 -7.95 22.23 -10.00
N LYS A 53 -7.44 23.17 -10.79
CA LYS A 53 -6.52 24.21 -10.32
C LYS A 53 -7.07 24.97 -9.10
N GLY A 54 -6.26 25.05 -8.06
CA GLY A 54 -6.61 25.71 -6.80
C GLY A 54 -7.23 24.80 -5.75
N LYS A 55 -7.69 23.59 -6.11
CA LYS A 55 -8.03 22.54 -5.13
C LYS A 55 -6.76 21.95 -4.50
N TYR A 56 -6.94 21.23 -3.42
CA TYR A 56 -5.90 20.50 -2.70
C TYR A 56 -6.00 19.02 -2.98
N ILE A 57 -4.85 18.33 -2.87
CA ILE A 57 -4.75 16.88 -3.06
C ILE A 57 -3.79 16.29 -2.03
N ASN A 58 -4.14 15.12 -1.48
CA ASN A 58 -3.23 14.25 -0.76
C ASN A 58 -2.99 13.02 -1.64
N ILE A 59 -1.76 12.86 -2.13
CA ILE A 59 -1.43 11.83 -3.12
C ILE A 59 -0.06 11.23 -2.81
N ALA A 60 0.07 9.92 -3.00
CA ALA A 60 1.34 9.21 -2.82
C ALA A 60 1.86 8.65 -4.14
N GLY A 61 3.18 8.45 -4.21
CA GLY A 61 3.82 7.86 -5.36
C GLY A 61 5.31 7.63 -5.15
N LYS A 62 5.98 7.15 -6.20
CA LYS A 62 7.42 6.87 -6.21
C LYS A 62 8.17 7.90 -7.04
N VAL A 63 9.15 8.56 -6.45
CA VAL A 63 9.99 9.56 -7.13
C VAL A 63 10.91 8.86 -8.12
N PHE A 64 10.86 9.26 -9.39
CA PHE A 64 11.75 8.73 -10.41
C PHE A 64 12.74 9.77 -10.99
N SER A 65 12.51 11.07 -10.71
CA SER A 65 13.43 12.13 -11.12
C SER A 65 13.34 13.31 -10.15
N ILE A 66 14.48 13.91 -9.86
CA ILE A 66 14.59 15.12 -9.01
C ILE A 66 15.48 16.12 -9.71
N ASP A 67 14.97 17.34 -9.89
CA ASP A 67 15.72 18.49 -10.36
C ASP A 67 15.77 19.58 -9.27
N LYS A 68 16.92 20.22 -9.12
CA LYS A 68 17.18 21.25 -8.09
C LYS A 68 17.72 22.51 -8.74
N ASP A 69 16.96 23.59 -8.63
CA ASP A 69 17.36 24.92 -9.09
C ASP A 69 17.27 25.91 -7.92
N GLY A 70 18.44 26.26 -7.38
CA GLY A 70 18.54 27.15 -6.23
C GLY A 70 17.88 26.58 -4.99
N ASP A 71 16.81 27.22 -4.51
CA ASP A 71 16.02 26.79 -3.35
C ASP A 71 14.76 26.00 -3.77
N THR A 72 14.49 25.87 -5.07
CA THR A 72 13.36 25.11 -5.60
C THR A 72 13.77 23.68 -5.96
N VAL A 73 12.91 22.73 -5.63
CA VAL A 73 13.03 21.32 -6.02
C VAL A 73 11.80 20.95 -6.82
N ALA A 74 12.01 20.34 -7.98
CA ALA A 74 10.99 19.71 -8.79
C ALA A 74 11.19 18.19 -8.77
N MET A 75 10.14 17.46 -8.46
CA MET A 75 10.15 15.98 -8.44
C MET A 75 9.14 15.46 -9.43
N GLN A 76 9.52 14.47 -10.22
CA GLN A 76 8.60 13.69 -11.04
C GLN A 76 8.31 12.38 -10.29
N VAL A 77 7.03 12.07 -10.16
CA VAL A 77 6.54 11.01 -9.27
C VAL A 77 5.56 10.12 -10.02
N TRP A 78 5.79 8.81 -10.02
CA TRP A 78 4.82 7.82 -10.53
C TRP A 78 3.67 7.67 -9.56
N TYR A 79 2.43 7.82 -10.04
CA TYR A 79 1.22 7.50 -9.29
C TYR A 79 0.91 6.00 -9.36
N ASP A 80 0.89 5.43 -10.57
CA ASP A 80 0.87 3.97 -10.73
C ASP A 80 2.31 3.46 -10.72
N VAL A 81 2.75 3.06 -9.54
CA VAL A 81 4.14 2.66 -9.30
C VAL A 81 4.47 1.33 -9.96
N GLU A 82 3.52 0.38 -9.99
CA GLU A 82 3.77 -0.96 -10.55
C GLU A 82 3.94 -0.94 -12.08
N ASN A 83 3.19 -0.09 -12.76
CA ASN A 83 3.23 0.00 -14.22
C ASN A 83 4.10 1.17 -14.72
N ALA A 84 4.58 2.03 -13.81
CA ALA A 84 5.24 3.30 -14.12
C ALA A 84 4.38 4.16 -15.06
N GLU A 85 3.10 4.26 -14.72
CA GLU A 85 2.10 5.03 -15.46
C GLU A 85 1.50 6.13 -14.60
N GLN A 86 0.85 7.11 -15.24
CA GLN A 86 0.25 8.26 -14.55
C GLN A 86 1.24 8.94 -13.61
N GLN A 87 1.77 10.06 -14.03
CA GLN A 87 2.76 10.81 -13.25
C GLN A 87 2.20 12.15 -12.79
N PHE A 88 2.79 12.69 -11.73
CA PHE A 88 2.60 14.06 -11.29
C PHE A 88 3.94 14.73 -10.98
N ILE A 89 3.96 16.06 -11.02
CA ILE A 89 5.13 16.87 -10.75
C ILE A 89 4.87 17.64 -9.47
N VAL A 90 5.82 17.55 -8.53
CA VAL A 90 5.77 18.24 -7.26
C VAL A 90 6.81 19.35 -7.26
N TYR A 91 6.38 20.57 -7.01
CA TYR A 91 7.25 21.69 -6.72
C TYR A 91 7.26 21.98 -5.23
N THR A 92 8.45 22.19 -4.68
CA THR A 92 8.62 22.47 -3.26
C THR A 92 9.94 23.19 -3.01
N ASP A 93 10.20 23.63 -1.78
CA ASP A 93 11.52 24.10 -1.37
C ASP A 93 12.45 22.96 -0.93
N LYS A 94 13.74 23.27 -0.83
CA LYS A 94 14.76 22.28 -0.45
C LYS A 94 14.66 21.79 0.98
N GLU A 95 14.04 22.55 1.89
CA GLU A 95 13.85 22.15 3.28
C GLU A 95 12.82 21.04 3.35
N LEU A 96 11.68 21.22 2.70
CA LEU A 96 10.60 20.24 2.64
C LEU A 96 11.03 18.97 1.87
N ALA A 97 11.83 19.12 0.81
CA ALA A 97 12.40 18.01 0.05
C ALA A 97 13.63 17.36 0.72
N SER A 98 13.94 17.72 1.98
CA SER A 98 15.11 17.19 2.68
C SER A 98 14.99 15.67 2.88
N GLY A 99 15.98 14.91 2.40
CA GLY A 99 16.00 13.44 2.49
C GLY A 99 15.35 12.72 1.31
N VAL A 100 14.62 13.43 0.43
CA VAL A 100 14.06 12.81 -0.78
C VAL A 100 15.19 12.53 -1.77
N LYS A 101 15.12 11.34 -2.37
CA LYS A 101 16.00 10.86 -3.45
C LYS A 101 15.18 10.11 -4.48
N GLU A 102 15.77 9.80 -5.63
CA GLU A 102 15.18 8.84 -6.57
C GLU A 102 14.89 7.52 -5.86
N ASP A 103 13.83 6.86 -6.25
CA ASP A 103 13.26 5.66 -5.64
C ASP A 103 12.60 5.86 -4.24
N SER A 104 12.56 7.08 -3.70
CA SER A 104 11.79 7.34 -2.48
C SER A 104 10.29 7.27 -2.74
N PHE A 105 9.55 6.63 -1.84
CA PHE A 105 8.10 6.81 -1.77
C PHE A 105 7.79 8.08 -1.00
N VAL A 106 6.89 8.89 -1.56
CA VAL A 106 6.48 10.17 -0.97
C VAL A 106 4.97 10.27 -0.94
N ARG A 107 4.46 10.87 0.13
CA ARG A 107 3.07 11.34 0.22
C ARG A 107 3.09 12.86 0.26
N VAL A 108 2.37 13.46 -0.63
CA VAL A 108 2.33 14.91 -0.84
C VAL A 108 0.96 15.43 -0.46
N ASP A 109 0.90 16.41 0.45
CA ASP A 109 -0.26 17.27 0.63
C ASP A 109 0.06 18.61 0.01
N GLY A 110 -0.74 19.05 -0.96
CA GLY A 110 -0.41 20.24 -1.71
C GLY A 110 -1.56 20.77 -2.57
N LYS A 111 -1.30 21.94 -3.15
CA LYS A 111 -2.24 22.66 -4.01
C LYS A 111 -1.98 22.35 -5.47
N ILE A 112 -3.03 21.99 -6.20
CA ILE A 112 -2.98 21.79 -7.65
C ILE A 112 -2.77 23.15 -8.33
N THR A 113 -1.71 23.24 -9.14
CA THR A 113 -1.35 24.45 -9.88
C THR A 113 -1.68 24.38 -11.36
N GLY A 114 -2.03 23.21 -11.88
CA GLY A 114 -2.46 22.98 -13.25
C GLY A 114 -1.90 21.71 -13.85
N THR A 115 -1.76 21.68 -15.17
CA THR A 115 -1.26 20.59 -15.98
C THR A 115 0.06 20.98 -16.64
N PHE A 116 1.05 20.11 -16.56
CA PHE A 116 2.24 20.17 -17.40
C PHE A 116 1.98 19.36 -18.68
N THR A 117 2.33 19.93 -19.83
CA THR A 117 2.36 19.21 -21.12
C THR A 117 3.73 19.41 -21.74
N GLY A 118 4.38 18.32 -22.14
CA GLY A 118 5.71 18.34 -22.72
C GLY A 118 5.97 17.10 -23.56
N GLU A 119 7.22 16.92 -24.01
CA GLU A 119 7.64 15.74 -24.74
C GLU A 119 8.69 14.97 -23.93
N ASN A 120 8.59 13.65 -23.92
CA ASN A 120 9.65 12.79 -23.38
C ASN A 120 10.84 12.69 -24.33
N TYR A 121 11.92 12.06 -23.88
CA TYR A 121 13.14 11.91 -24.67
C TYR A 121 12.93 11.22 -26.04
N PHE A 122 11.89 10.44 -26.18
CA PHE A 122 11.52 9.74 -27.43
C PHE A 122 10.52 10.51 -28.31
N GLY A 123 10.18 11.75 -27.94
CA GLY A 123 9.24 12.61 -28.68
C GLY A 123 7.77 12.26 -28.46
N GLY A 124 7.46 11.44 -27.46
CA GLY A 124 6.08 11.18 -27.00
C GLY A 124 5.57 12.32 -26.13
N GLU A 125 4.33 12.74 -26.35
CA GLU A 125 3.67 13.71 -25.48
C GLU A 125 3.46 13.14 -24.08
N ILE A 126 3.79 13.92 -23.06
CA ILE A 126 3.55 13.61 -21.66
C ILE A 126 2.65 14.67 -21.04
N THR A 127 1.74 14.21 -20.20
CA THR A 127 0.88 15.06 -19.38
C THR A 127 1.11 14.70 -17.91
N ALA A 128 1.20 15.71 -17.04
CA ALA A 128 1.38 15.49 -15.61
C ALA A 128 0.64 16.55 -14.79
N LEU A 129 -0.02 16.13 -13.72
CA LEU A 129 -0.59 17.01 -12.72
C LEU A 129 0.52 17.78 -12.03
N MET A 130 0.41 19.11 -11.90
CA MET A 130 1.35 19.94 -11.16
C MET A 130 0.82 20.25 -9.77
N ILE A 131 1.64 20.01 -8.76
CA ILE A 131 1.31 20.21 -7.34
C ILE A 131 2.38 21.09 -6.69
N GLU A 132 1.98 22.13 -5.99
CA GLU A 132 2.81 22.87 -5.06
C GLU A 132 2.62 22.25 -3.67
N ALA A 133 3.67 21.59 -3.16
CA ALA A 133 3.59 20.86 -1.90
C ALA A 133 3.59 21.81 -0.71
N GLU A 134 2.71 21.57 0.26
CA GLU A 134 2.70 22.23 1.56
C GLU A 134 3.25 21.31 2.67
N SER A 135 3.11 20.00 2.50
CA SER A 135 3.80 19.00 3.32
C SER A 135 4.18 17.78 2.50
N LEU A 136 5.21 17.06 2.97
CA LEU A 136 5.75 15.89 2.31
C LEU A 136 6.21 14.88 3.35
N GLU A 137 5.73 13.64 3.23
CA GLU A 137 6.16 12.50 4.02
C GLU A 137 7.01 11.57 3.16
N ILE A 138 8.02 10.94 3.75
CA ILE A 138 8.94 10.01 3.08
C ILE A 138 8.96 8.71 3.86
N GLY A 139 8.87 7.57 3.19
CA GLY A 139 8.92 6.27 3.85
C GLY A 139 9.02 5.11 2.87
N GLY A 140 8.58 3.94 3.31
CA GLY A 140 8.50 2.72 2.52
C GLY A 140 7.22 2.63 1.67
N TYR A 141 7.14 1.58 0.86
CA TYR A 141 5.95 1.28 0.07
C TYR A 141 4.71 1.08 0.96
N ASP A 142 4.86 0.26 2.00
CA ASP A 142 3.80 -0.12 2.95
C ASP A 142 3.43 0.98 3.94
N ASP A 143 4.33 1.94 4.19
CA ASP A 143 4.04 3.07 5.07
C ASP A 143 3.38 4.23 4.33
N ILE A 144 3.86 4.54 3.13
CA ILE A 144 3.53 5.77 2.41
C ILE A 144 2.61 5.51 1.22
N TYR A 145 2.94 4.54 0.35
CA TYR A 145 2.21 4.33 -0.89
C TYR A 145 0.95 3.49 -0.69
N ALA A 146 1.09 2.35 -0.02
CA ALA A 146 0.00 1.41 0.23
C ALA A 146 -0.09 1.03 1.73
N PRO A 147 -0.39 1.98 2.64
CA PRO A 147 -0.54 1.68 4.05
C PRO A 147 -1.70 0.70 4.27
N ALA A 148 -1.56 -0.14 5.29
CA ALA A 148 -2.63 -1.06 5.66
C ALA A 148 -3.88 -0.29 6.11
N GLU A 149 -5.00 -0.54 5.47
CA GLU A 149 -6.33 0.00 5.82
C GLU A 149 -6.97 -0.82 6.94
N SER A 150 -6.68 -2.12 6.95
CA SER A 150 -7.07 -3.03 8.02
C SER A 150 -6.05 -4.16 8.17
N THR A 151 -5.93 -4.68 9.40
CA THR A 151 -5.07 -5.80 9.74
C THR A 151 -5.87 -6.84 10.50
N LYS A 152 -5.72 -8.10 10.10
CA LYS A 152 -6.29 -9.26 10.77
C LYS A 152 -5.16 -10.10 11.33
N GLU A 153 -5.03 -10.13 12.65
CA GLU A 153 -4.12 -11.02 13.34
C GLU A 153 -4.67 -12.45 13.27
N VAL A 154 -3.84 -13.43 12.88
CA VAL A 154 -4.22 -14.83 12.75
C VAL A 154 -3.46 -15.69 13.76
N GLY A 155 -2.14 -15.75 13.66
CA GLY A 155 -1.29 -16.50 14.60
C GLY A 155 -1.51 -18.01 14.56
N GLU A 156 -2.02 -18.56 13.45
CA GLU A 156 -2.26 -20.00 13.28
C GLU A 156 -0.99 -20.67 12.81
N THR A 157 -0.62 -21.77 13.47
CA THR A 157 0.55 -22.59 13.12
C THR A 157 0.10 -24.00 12.73
N GLN A 158 0.63 -24.49 11.63
CA GLN A 158 0.52 -25.89 11.21
C GLN A 158 1.91 -26.52 11.21
N GLU A 159 2.00 -27.78 11.63
CA GLU A 159 3.25 -28.52 11.73
C GLU A 159 3.16 -29.86 11.03
N GLN A 160 4.18 -30.20 10.24
CA GLN A 160 4.36 -31.47 9.57
C GLN A 160 5.83 -31.90 9.67
N HIS A 161 6.11 -33.06 10.26
CA HIS A 161 7.44 -33.67 10.32
C HIS A 161 8.57 -32.73 10.81
N GLY A 162 8.26 -31.80 11.75
CA GLY A 162 9.23 -30.82 12.27
C GLY A 162 9.35 -29.55 11.42
N VAL A 163 8.53 -29.40 10.40
CA VAL A 163 8.37 -28.13 9.65
C VAL A 163 7.12 -27.42 10.14
N SER A 164 7.28 -26.25 10.71
CA SER A 164 6.18 -25.39 11.19
C SER A 164 6.01 -24.22 10.27
N VAL A 165 4.79 -24.00 9.80
CA VAL A 165 4.37 -22.81 9.03
C VAL A 165 3.34 -22.05 9.85
N THR A 166 3.61 -20.78 10.11
CA THR A 166 2.68 -19.90 10.82
C THR A 166 2.17 -18.85 9.86
N LEU A 167 0.85 -18.71 9.79
CA LEU A 167 0.21 -17.54 9.19
C LEU A 167 0.07 -16.50 10.30
N ASP A 168 0.89 -15.45 10.24
CA ASP A 168 1.00 -14.47 11.33
C ASP A 168 -0.19 -13.50 11.29
N ARG A 169 -0.39 -12.82 10.16
CA ARG A 169 -1.46 -11.85 9.95
C ARG A 169 -1.76 -11.63 8.46
N VAL A 170 -2.88 -10.99 8.20
CA VAL A 170 -3.27 -10.48 6.88
C VAL A 170 -3.48 -8.97 6.98
N GLU A 171 -2.80 -8.21 6.14
CA GLU A 171 -3.03 -6.78 5.96
C GLU A 171 -3.76 -6.55 4.65
N TYR A 172 -4.79 -5.71 4.67
CA TYR A 172 -5.47 -5.22 3.49
C TYR A 172 -5.09 -3.78 3.27
N ALA A 173 -4.59 -3.49 2.08
CA ALA A 173 -4.20 -2.17 1.63
C ALA A 173 -4.88 -1.86 0.29
N LYS A 174 -4.72 -0.63 -0.20
CA LYS A 174 -5.30 -0.22 -1.48
C LYS A 174 -4.87 -1.18 -2.60
N GLY A 175 -5.84 -1.96 -3.11
CA GLY A 175 -5.64 -2.86 -4.25
C GLY A 175 -4.93 -4.18 -3.96
N GLU A 176 -4.53 -4.46 -2.71
CA GLU A 176 -3.82 -5.69 -2.36
C GLU A 176 -4.16 -6.21 -0.96
N ALA A 177 -3.99 -7.52 -0.78
CA ALA A 177 -3.92 -8.18 0.51
C ALA A 177 -2.52 -8.80 0.67
N ARG A 178 -1.89 -8.58 1.82
CA ARG A 178 -0.56 -9.07 2.20
C ARG A 178 -0.70 -10.09 3.29
N VAL A 179 -0.34 -11.34 3.00
CA VAL A 179 -0.36 -12.43 3.97
C VAL A 179 1.06 -12.65 4.46
N TYR A 180 1.29 -12.40 5.74
CA TYR A 180 2.58 -12.59 6.40
C TYR A 180 2.67 -14.00 6.94
N VAL A 181 3.74 -14.69 6.55
CA VAL A 181 3.99 -16.07 6.96
C VAL A 181 5.40 -16.23 7.49
N SER A 182 5.55 -17.08 8.49
CA SER A 182 6.85 -17.48 9.02
C SER A 182 6.98 -19.01 8.99
N VAL A 183 8.18 -19.49 8.67
CA VAL A 183 8.50 -20.91 8.59
C VAL A 183 9.68 -21.21 9.48
N LYS A 184 9.55 -22.28 10.27
CA LYS A 184 10.65 -22.87 11.06
C LYS A 184 10.83 -24.33 10.63
N ASN A 185 12.06 -24.72 10.33
CA ASN A 185 12.39 -26.08 9.94
C ASN A 185 13.30 -26.75 10.98
N GLU A 186 12.83 -27.84 11.58
CA GLU A 186 13.55 -28.72 12.52
C GLU A 186 13.40 -30.21 12.08
N SER A 187 13.21 -30.46 10.78
CA SER A 187 12.92 -31.77 10.23
C SER A 187 14.14 -32.68 10.02
N GLY A 188 15.36 -32.12 10.14
CA GLY A 188 16.60 -32.81 9.81
C GLY A 188 16.94 -32.82 8.30
N ALA A 189 16.18 -32.13 7.47
CA ALA A 189 16.34 -32.01 6.01
C ALA A 189 16.00 -30.60 5.55
N THR A 190 16.27 -30.27 4.28
CA THR A 190 15.79 -28.99 3.70
C THR A 190 14.30 -29.11 3.40
N ALA A 191 13.51 -28.12 3.85
CA ALA A 191 12.11 -27.98 3.48
C ALA A 191 11.94 -26.79 2.52
N SER A 192 11.21 -26.99 1.44
CA SER A 192 10.86 -25.92 0.48
C SER A 192 9.39 -25.57 0.64
N ILE A 193 9.10 -24.29 0.90
CA ILE A 193 7.72 -23.76 0.97
C ILE A 193 7.56 -22.77 -0.20
N TYR A 194 6.73 -23.15 -1.17
CA TYR A 194 6.58 -22.41 -2.41
C TYR A 194 5.54 -21.29 -2.29
N THR A 195 5.95 -20.18 -1.68
CA THR A 195 5.09 -19.00 -1.52
C THR A 195 4.76 -18.33 -2.85
N PHE A 196 5.65 -18.41 -3.83
CA PHE A 196 5.39 -17.89 -5.19
C PHE A 196 4.25 -18.63 -5.92
N ASN A 197 3.93 -19.87 -5.51
CA ASN A 197 2.83 -20.70 -6.06
C ASN A 197 1.58 -20.64 -5.15
N ALA A 198 1.58 -19.84 -4.12
CA ALA A 198 0.46 -19.75 -3.18
C ALA A 198 -0.84 -19.33 -3.88
N LYS A 199 -1.94 -19.94 -3.46
CA LYS A 199 -3.27 -19.71 -4.00
C LYS A 199 -4.24 -19.37 -2.87
N ALA A 200 -5.08 -18.37 -3.11
CA ALA A 200 -6.22 -18.09 -2.24
C ALA A 200 -7.52 -18.44 -2.93
N ILE A 201 -8.50 -18.97 -2.17
CA ILE A 201 -9.85 -19.20 -2.66
C ILE A 201 -10.81 -18.42 -1.77
N GLN A 202 -11.56 -17.49 -2.37
CA GLN A 202 -12.59 -16.71 -1.70
C GLN A 202 -13.88 -16.76 -2.54
N ASP A 203 -15.01 -17.10 -1.93
CA ASP A 203 -16.31 -17.24 -2.60
C ASP A 203 -16.27 -18.16 -3.85
N GLY A 204 -15.43 -19.20 -3.82
CA GLY A 204 -15.25 -20.13 -4.93
C GLY A 204 -14.42 -19.60 -6.10
N LYS A 205 -13.88 -18.40 -6.01
CA LYS A 205 -12.93 -17.83 -6.97
C LYS A 205 -11.51 -18.02 -6.47
N GLN A 206 -10.62 -18.46 -7.36
CA GLN A 206 -9.20 -18.61 -7.10
C GLN A 206 -8.44 -17.32 -7.43
N PHE A 207 -7.51 -16.97 -6.56
CA PHE A 207 -6.56 -15.88 -6.70
C PHE A 207 -5.15 -16.45 -6.63
N GLU A 208 -4.28 -15.98 -7.51
CA GLU A 208 -2.87 -16.37 -7.57
C GLU A 208 -2.03 -15.32 -6.84
N HIS A 209 -0.92 -15.76 -6.23
CA HIS A 209 0.11 -14.84 -5.76
C HIS A 209 0.57 -13.92 -6.88
N GLN A 210 0.81 -12.65 -6.56
CA GLN A 210 1.33 -11.67 -7.49
C GLN A 210 2.53 -10.93 -6.89
N GLU A 211 3.66 -11.03 -7.53
CA GLU A 211 4.86 -10.31 -7.19
C GLU A 211 4.66 -8.79 -7.23
N ASN A 212 5.34 -8.08 -6.34
CA ASN A 212 5.44 -6.63 -6.37
C ASN A 212 6.89 -6.22 -6.09
N TYR A 213 7.67 -6.08 -7.14
CA TYR A 213 9.09 -5.72 -7.04
C TYR A 213 9.31 -4.31 -6.48
N GLU A 214 8.32 -3.43 -6.59
CA GLU A 214 8.40 -2.06 -6.09
C GLU A 214 8.24 -1.97 -4.58
N ALA A 215 7.50 -2.92 -3.98
CA ALA A 215 7.29 -2.97 -2.55
C ALA A 215 8.54 -3.42 -1.76
N GLY A 216 9.44 -4.17 -2.42
CA GLY A 216 10.64 -4.71 -1.77
C GLY A 216 10.33 -5.77 -0.72
N TYR A 217 9.20 -6.47 -0.82
CA TYR A 217 8.88 -7.58 0.07
C TYR A 217 9.86 -8.73 -0.09
N ASP A 218 10.20 -9.40 1.00
CA ASP A 218 10.86 -10.70 0.95
C ASP A 218 9.76 -11.75 0.68
N ASN A 219 9.50 -12.00 -0.62
CA ASN A 219 8.33 -12.76 -1.04
C ASN A 219 8.58 -14.28 -1.05
N ASP A 220 9.80 -14.69 -1.35
CA ASP A 220 10.09 -16.11 -1.54
C ASP A 220 10.74 -16.73 -0.30
N ILE A 221 9.95 -17.50 0.42
CA ILE A 221 10.49 -18.34 1.49
C ILE A 221 11.39 -19.42 0.89
N GLY A 222 10.93 -20.12 -0.17
CA GLY A 222 11.71 -21.14 -0.86
C GLY A 222 12.29 -22.19 0.09
N ASP A 223 13.59 -22.46 -0.05
CA ASP A 223 14.30 -23.45 0.75
C ASP A 223 14.62 -22.94 2.15
N VAL A 224 14.22 -23.70 3.16
CA VAL A 224 14.53 -23.47 4.58
C VAL A 224 15.39 -24.64 5.06
N LEU A 225 16.64 -24.37 5.40
CA LEU A 225 17.57 -25.40 5.89
C LEU A 225 17.14 -25.89 7.29
N ASP A 226 17.54 -27.11 7.64
CA ASP A 226 17.34 -27.62 9.00
C ASP A 226 17.92 -26.68 10.05
N GLY A 227 17.14 -26.42 11.11
CA GLY A 227 17.46 -25.48 12.18
C GLY A 227 17.27 -24.00 11.83
N ALA A 228 16.83 -23.66 10.62
CA ALA A 228 16.60 -22.28 10.17
C ALA A 228 15.14 -21.86 10.29
N SER A 229 14.95 -20.52 10.23
CA SER A 229 13.63 -19.90 10.06
C SER A 229 13.70 -18.84 8.98
N LYS A 230 12.58 -18.64 8.28
CA LYS A 230 12.38 -17.57 7.29
C LYS A 230 10.99 -16.94 7.47
N GLU A 231 10.89 -15.69 7.05
CA GLU A 231 9.63 -14.94 6.96
C GLU A 231 9.41 -14.52 5.53
N GLY A 232 8.15 -14.34 5.14
CA GLY A 232 7.80 -13.90 3.80
C GLY A 232 6.42 -13.24 3.75
N VAL A 233 6.17 -12.55 2.65
CA VAL A 233 4.89 -11.89 2.37
C VAL A 233 4.31 -12.44 1.06
N ILE A 234 3.09 -12.98 1.13
CA ILE A 234 2.35 -13.44 -0.03
C ILE A 234 1.31 -12.39 -0.39
N ARG A 235 1.37 -11.88 -1.60
CA ARG A 235 0.50 -10.82 -2.07
C ARG A 235 -0.60 -11.35 -2.98
N PHE A 236 -1.83 -10.90 -2.74
CA PHE A 236 -2.96 -11.15 -3.63
C PHE A 236 -3.63 -9.84 -4.02
N LYS A 237 -4.15 -9.75 -5.26
CA LYS A 237 -5.00 -8.65 -5.69
C LYS A 237 -6.47 -9.10 -5.71
N GLY A 238 -7.35 -8.23 -5.17
CA GLY A 238 -8.81 -8.38 -5.28
C GLY A 238 -9.46 -9.32 -4.27
N LEU A 239 -8.77 -9.68 -3.17
CA LEU A 239 -9.41 -10.27 -2.01
C LEU A 239 -10.26 -9.21 -1.29
N ASP A 240 -11.47 -9.61 -0.91
CA ASP A 240 -12.42 -8.78 -0.16
C ASP A 240 -12.09 -8.86 1.34
N PRO A 241 -11.77 -7.74 2.02
CA PRO A 241 -11.38 -7.75 3.42
C PRO A 241 -12.49 -8.19 4.39
N ASP A 242 -13.76 -8.10 3.96
CA ASP A 242 -14.92 -8.47 4.77
C ASP A 242 -15.26 -9.96 4.70
N LYS A 243 -14.48 -10.74 3.94
CA LYS A 243 -14.73 -12.17 3.71
C LYS A 243 -13.53 -13.03 4.06
N GLY A 244 -13.83 -14.22 4.56
CA GLY A 244 -12.80 -15.24 4.75
C GLY A 244 -12.30 -15.82 3.42
N PHE A 245 -11.12 -16.41 3.45
CA PHE A 245 -10.55 -17.12 2.31
C PHE A 245 -9.71 -18.32 2.77
N LYS A 246 -9.51 -19.27 1.87
CA LYS A 246 -8.60 -20.39 2.06
C LYS A 246 -7.28 -20.11 1.35
N LEU A 247 -6.16 -20.18 2.09
CA LEU A 247 -4.80 -20.10 1.56
C LEU A 247 -4.22 -21.49 1.43
N THR A 248 -3.54 -21.78 0.31
CA THR A 248 -2.81 -23.03 0.09
C THR A 248 -1.39 -22.72 -0.37
N MET A 249 -0.41 -23.36 0.26
CA MET A 249 1.02 -23.29 -0.08
C MET A 249 1.55 -24.70 -0.28
N GLU A 250 2.16 -24.95 -1.43
CA GLU A 250 2.82 -26.23 -1.75
C GLU A 250 4.10 -26.36 -0.91
N ALA A 251 4.37 -27.57 -0.42
CA ALA A 251 5.55 -27.90 0.37
C ALA A 251 6.25 -29.14 -0.14
N TYR A 252 7.57 -29.18 0.03
CA TYR A 252 8.41 -30.30 -0.36
C TYR A 252 9.61 -30.44 0.58
N SER A 253 10.10 -31.69 0.75
CA SER A 253 11.37 -31.98 1.45
C SER A 253 12.38 -32.58 0.49
N ASP A 254 13.65 -32.22 0.61
CA ASP A 254 14.74 -32.85 -0.13
C ASP A 254 15.05 -34.29 0.34
N ASN A 255 14.50 -34.68 1.52
CA ASN A 255 14.53 -36.05 2.01
C ASN A 255 13.24 -36.79 1.61
N TRP A 256 13.34 -37.76 0.73
CA TRP A 256 12.22 -38.57 0.23
C TRP A 256 11.47 -39.37 1.32
N GLU A 257 12.05 -39.55 2.52
CA GLU A 257 11.39 -40.18 3.66
C GLU A 257 10.48 -39.24 4.44
N ILE A 258 10.57 -37.93 4.15
CA ILE A 258 9.75 -36.88 4.75
C ILE A 258 8.77 -36.37 3.68
N GLU A 259 7.53 -36.86 3.73
CA GLU A 259 6.47 -36.41 2.83
C GLU A 259 5.75 -35.21 3.47
N LEU A 260 5.86 -34.04 2.84
CA LEU A 260 5.12 -32.84 3.23
C LEU A 260 3.89 -32.72 2.31
N GLU A 261 2.74 -32.52 2.93
CA GLU A 261 1.52 -32.11 2.24
C GLU A 261 1.45 -30.59 2.14
N ASP A 262 0.55 -30.06 1.30
CA ASP A 262 0.30 -28.62 1.23
C ASP A 262 -0.12 -28.07 2.59
N PHE A 263 0.39 -26.89 2.95
CA PHE A 263 -0.11 -26.15 4.10
C PHE A 263 -1.36 -25.36 3.70
N VAL A 264 -2.46 -25.57 4.44
CA VAL A 264 -3.78 -25.04 4.09
C VAL A 264 -4.38 -24.31 5.28
N PHE A 265 -4.56 -22.99 5.18
CA PHE A 265 -5.13 -22.13 6.22
C PHE A 265 -6.51 -21.63 5.82
N GLU A 266 -7.45 -21.67 6.75
CA GLU A 266 -8.80 -21.11 6.59
C GLU A 266 -8.87 -19.79 7.41
N ILE A 267 -8.95 -18.68 6.72
CA ILE A 267 -9.01 -17.34 7.30
C ILE A 267 -10.49 -16.90 7.28
N GLU A 268 -11.09 -16.72 8.47
CA GLU A 268 -12.51 -16.34 8.60
C GLU A 268 -12.77 -14.83 8.42
#